data_482672c6d084d8175f18cad89ec6135f
#
_entry.id   482672c6d084d8175f18cad89ec6135f
#
_cell.length_a   1.000
_cell.length_b   1.000
_cell.length_c   1.000
_cell.angle_alpha   90.00
_cell.angle_beta   90.00
_cell.angle_gamma   90.00
#
_symmetry.space_group_name_H-M   'P 1'
#
loop_
_entity.id
_entity.type
_entity.pdbx_description
1 polymer ?
#
loop_
_entity_poly.entity_id
_entity_poly.type
_entity_poly.pdbx_seq_one_letter_code
_entity_poly.pdbx_strand_id
1 'polypeptide(L)' 'MGKNIINIALFGLGRIGQMHANNLINHKDFNLKYIFDKDQKLTKKLSKKYNSIDIQNPKIAFKDKNIKCIFIAS' A
#
# COMPACT_ATOMS: atom_id res chain seq x y z
N MET A 1 20.95 -8.88 -8.77
CA MET A 1 20.08 -8.43 -9.70
C MET A 1 18.99 -9.40 -9.86
N GLY A 2 18.00 -9.16 -10.43
CA GLY A 2 16.98 -10.11 -10.71
C GLY A 2 16.10 -10.51 -9.58
N LYS A 3 16.10 -9.77 -8.52
CA LYS A 3 15.10 -10.01 -7.51
C LYS A 3 13.79 -9.46 -7.97
N ASN A 4 12.76 -10.28 -7.87
CA ASN A 4 11.42 -9.85 -8.21
C ASN A 4 10.80 -9.18 -6.99
N ILE A 5 10.65 -7.87 -7.09
CA ILE A 5 9.96 -7.12 -6.05
C ILE A 5 8.46 -7.24 -6.28
N ILE A 6 7.74 -7.60 -5.24
CA ILE A 6 6.30 -7.75 -5.31
C ILE A 6 5.64 -6.44 -4.90
N ASN A 7 4.94 -5.83 -5.84
CA ASN A 7 4.22 -4.59 -5.58
C ASN A 7 2.88 -4.90 -4.96
N ILE A 8 2.58 -4.23 -3.87
CA ILE A 8 1.39 -4.47 -3.07
C ILE A 8 0.61 -3.18 -2.91
N ALA A 9 -0.70 -3.29 -2.91
CA ALA A 9 -1.59 -2.21 -2.52
C ALA A 9 -2.24 -2.58 -1.19
N LEU A 10 -2.39 -1.60 -0.32
CA LEU A 10 -3.01 -1.80 0.98
C LEU A 10 -4.22 -0.89 1.11
N PHE A 11 -5.37 -1.47 1.38
CA PHE A 11 -6.61 -0.75 1.58
C PHE A 11 -6.99 -0.83 3.06
N GLY A 12 -7.25 0.32 3.65
CA GLY A 12 -7.57 0.39 5.07
C GLY A 12 -6.33 0.75 5.88
N LEU A 13 -6.36 1.93 6.49
CA LEU A 13 -5.22 2.47 7.21
C LEU A 13 -5.52 2.74 8.67
N GLY A 14 -6.42 1.95 9.23
CA GLY A 14 -6.62 1.96 10.67
C GLY A 14 -5.45 1.28 11.37
N ARG A 15 -5.64 0.94 12.64
CA ARG A 15 -4.55 0.35 13.42
C ARG A 15 -3.97 -0.90 12.75
N ILE A 16 -4.84 -1.80 12.31
CA ILE A 16 -4.39 -3.05 11.70
C ILE A 16 -3.73 -2.79 10.35
N GLY A 17 -4.30 -1.88 9.57
CA GLY A 17 -3.71 -1.51 8.29
C GLY A 17 -2.32 -0.94 8.45
N GLN A 18 -2.12 -0.07 9.43
CA GLN A 18 -0.81 0.49 9.69
C GLN A 18 0.19 -0.55 10.16
N MET A 19 -0.27 -1.53 10.92
CA MET A 19 0.59 -2.64 11.32
C MET A 19 1.06 -3.43 10.10
N HIS A 20 0.15 -3.72 9.18
CA HIS A 20 0.53 -4.39 7.94
C HIS A 20 1.48 -3.55 7.10
N ALA A 21 1.24 -2.24 7.02
CA ALA A 21 2.11 -1.36 6.27
C ALA A 21 3.54 -1.38 6.82
N ASN A 22 3.66 -1.32 8.14
CA ASN A 22 4.98 -1.35 8.76
C ASN A 22 5.71 -2.66 8.46
N ASN A 23 4.98 -3.77 8.46
CA ASN A 23 5.58 -5.06 8.14
C ASN A 23 6.02 -5.13 6.68
N LEU A 24 5.20 -4.58 5.79
CA LEU A 24 5.49 -4.63 4.36
C LEU A 24 6.68 -3.76 3.99
N ILE A 25 6.78 -2.56 4.54
CA ILE A 25 7.89 -1.67 4.19
C ILE A 25 9.21 -2.17 4.75
N ASN A 26 9.17 -3.03 5.76
CA ASN A 26 10.39 -3.60 6.34
C ASN A 26 10.81 -4.89 5.67
N HIS A 27 10.03 -5.37 4.71
CA HIS A 27 10.33 -6.61 4.02
C HIS A 27 10.95 -6.31 2.67
N LYS A 28 12.16 -6.77 2.45
CA LYS A 28 12.94 -6.38 1.27
C LYS A 28 12.35 -6.84 -0.06
N ASP A 29 11.49 -7.86 -0.03
CA ASP A 29 10.92 -8.42 -1.25
C ASP A 29 9.61 -7.76 -1.64
N PHE A 30 9.08 -6.88 -0.81
CA PHE A 30 7.80 -6.23 -1.05
C PHE A 30 7.98 -4.73 -1.22
N ASN A 31 7.18 -4.18 -2.10
CA ASN A 31 7.07 -2.73 -2.26
C ASN A 31 5.62 -2.33 -2.03
N LEU A 32 5.38 -1.56 -0.99
CA LEU A 32 4.05 -1.02 -0.74
C LEU A 32 3.85 0.16 -1.69
N LYS A 33 3.26 -0.12 -2.84
CA LYS A 33 3.16 0.86 -3.91
C LYS A 33 2.01 1.83 -3.70
N TYR A 34 0.83 1.31 -3.37
CA TYR A 34 -0.38 2.13 -3.19
C TYR A 34 -0.96 1.92 -1.82
N ILE A 35 -1.49 2.99 -1.26
CA ILE A 35 -2.32 2.90 -0.06
C ILE A 35 -3.61 3.66 -0.30
N PHE A 36 -4.69 3.18 0.31
CA PHE A 36 -6.01 3.77 0.19
C PHE A 36 -6.77 3.65 1.49
N ASP A 37 -7.47 4.70 1.85
CA ASP A 37 -8.42 4.70 2.95
C ASP A 37 -9.47 5.77 2.66
N LYS A 38 -10.65 5.60 3.20
CA LYS A 38 -11.70 6.62 3.05
C LYS A 38 -11.28 7.95 3.64
N ASP A 39 -10.46 7.90 4.69
CA ASP A 39 -9.90 9.10 5.29
C ASP A 39 -8.72 9.55 4.46
N GLN A 40 -8.96 10.49 3.57
CA GLN A 40 -7.94 10.91 2.63
C GLN A 40 -6.84 11.74 3.28
N LYS A 41 -7.14 12.41 4.36
CA LYS A 41 -6.09 13.12 5.10
C LYS A 41 -5.10 12.13 5.69
N LEU A 42 -5.62 11.05 6.24
CA LEU A 42 -4.78 9.99 6.79
C LEU A 42 -3.96 9.33 5.70
N THR A 43 -4.58 9.04 4.56
CA THR A 43 -3.89 8.42 3.44
C THR A 43 -2.73 9.29 2.96
N LYS A 44 -2.98 10.57 2.83
CA LYS A 44 -1.95 11.49 2.38
C LYS A 44 -0.78 11.55 3.35
N LYS A 45 -1.10 11.61 4.64
CA LYS A 45 -0.08 11.64 5.68
C LYS A 45 0.77 10.37 5.65
N LEU A 46 0.13 9.23 5.57
CA LEU A 46 0.83 7.95 5.62
C LEU A 46 1.57 7.63 4.33
N SER A 47 1.13 8.18 3.20
CA SER A 47 1.85 7.99 1.95
C SER A 47 3.28 8.52 2.04
N LYS A 48 3.44 9.62 2.74
CA LYS A 48 4.77 10.20 2.95
C LYS A 48 5.59 9.35 3.91
N LYS A 49 4.94 8.84 4.95
CA LYS A 49 5.63 8.01 5.94
C LYS A 49 6.12 6.70 5.33
N TYR A 50 5.31 6.09 4.48
CA TYR A 50 5.62 4.79 3.90
C TYR A 50 6.27 4.88 2.53
N ASN A 51 6.43 6.09 2.01
CA ASN A 51 6.94 6.30 0.66
C ASN A 51 6.09 5.56 -0.37
N SER A 52 4.78 5.67 -0.21
CA SER A 52 3.80 5.01 -1.05
C SER A 52 2.95 6.06 -1.76
N ILE A 53 2.21 5.64 -2.77
CA ILE A 53 1.33 6.53 -3.51
C ILE A 53 -0.05 6.46 -2.89
N ASP A 54 -0.57 7.61 -2.44
CA ASP A 54 -1.94 7.68 -1.96
C ASP A 54 -2.87 7.74 -3.15
N ILE A 55 -3.81 6.81 -3.21
CA ILE A 55 -4.80 6.79 -4.28
C ILE A 55 -6.17 7.12 -3.71
N GLN A 56 -6.97 7.82 -4.49
CA GLN A 56 -8.30 8.24 -4.09
C GLN A 56 -9.37 7.28 -4.60
N ASN A 57 -8.96 6.38 -5.47
CA ASN A 57 -9.87 5.41 -6.06
C ASN A 57 -9.18 4.06 -6.10
N PRO A 58 -9.78 3.04 -5.45
CA PRO A 58 -9.18 1.70 -5.44
C PRO A 58 -8.96 1.12 -6.83
N LYS A 59 -9.72 1.57 -7.81
CA LYS A 59 -9.60 1.07 -9.18
C LYS A 59 -8.20 1.29 -9.75
N ILE A 60 -7.50 2.31 -9.26
CA ILE A 60 -6.14 2.57 -9.72
C ILE A 60 -5.25 1.37 -9.44
N ALA A 61 -5.39 0.78 -8.26
CA ALA A 61 -4.63 -0.41 -7.92
C ALA A 61 -5.07 -1.62 -8.74
N PHE A 62 -6.38 -1.77 -8.94
CA PHE A 62 -6.90 -2.91 -9.71
C PHE A 62 -6.44 -2.90 -11.15
N LYS A 63 -6.25 -1.72 -11.72
CA LYS A 63 -5.84 -1.59 -13.12
C LYS A 63 -4.34 -1.68 -13.31
N ASP A 64 -3.58 -1.62 -12.25
CA ASP A 64 -2.12 -1.64 -12.34
C ASP A 64 -1.64 -3.09 -12.49
N LYS A 65 -1.13 -3.41 -13.66
CA LYS A 65 -0.67 -4.76 -13.96
C LYS A 65 0.49 -5.20 -13.10
N ASN A 66 1.20 -4.25 -12.52
CA ASN A 66 2.36 -4.54 -11.68
C ASN A 66 2.00 -4.85 -10.24
N ILE A 67 0.75 -4.66 -9.86
CA ILE A 67 0.29 -5.01 -8.53
C ILE A 67 0.01 -6.51 -8.48
N LYS A 68 0.66 -7.22 -7.58
CA LYS A 68 0.50 -8.65 -7.44
C LYS A 68 -0.43 -9.04 -6.31
N CYS A 69 -0.61 -8.16 -5.34
CA CYS A 69 -1.40 -8.50 -4.17
C CYS A 69 -2.07 -7.25 -3.64
N ILE A 70 -3.31 -7.39 -3.20
CA ILE A 70 -4.04 -6.31 -2.55
C ILE A 70 -4.45 -6.81 -1.18
N PHE A 71 -4.01 -6.11 -0.14
CA PHE A 71 -4.37 -6.40 1.23
C PHE A 71 -5.53 -5.50 1.62
N ILE A 72 -6.57 -6.08 2.19
CA ILE A 72 -7.70 -5.30 2.69
C ILE A 72 -7.74 -5.48 4.19
N ALA A 73 -7.45 -4.41 4.90
CA ALA A 73 -7.42 -4.39 6.35
C ALA A 73 -8.56 -3.52 6.84
N SER A 74 -9.58 -4.11 7.39
CA SER A 74 -10.74 -3.34 7.86
C SER A 74 -10.99 -3.55 9.34
#